data_32b62c94fecec26c805b5376007b4094
#
_entry.id   32b62c94fecec26c805b5376007b4094
#
_cell.length_a   1.000
_cell.length_b   1.000
_cell.length_c   1.000
_cell.angle_alpha   90.00
_cell.angle_beta   90.00
_cell.angle_gamma   90.00
#
_symmetry.space_group_name_H-M   'P 1'
#
loop_
_entity.id
_entity.type
_entity.pdbx_description
1 polymer ?
#
loop_
_entity_poly.entity_id
_entity_poly.type
_entity_poly.pdbx_seq_one_letter_code
_entity_poly.pdbx_strand_id
1 'polypeptide(L)'
;MKIYKIDKQTINLISEQMSKDLIKHPLFMFFCNNISKREGFIKDYFSYYLPKWVKEDVLFSNEKGSALVTLTDPKNFEYKYKGINAYKMKKHSYSSTVFVHRENLETICEILLPDSRNSLVMTIYTGSLATVQEVLDSVKEAMDYALQNNVILAYDTFSRRFLAPLESQGFTTAYNKQFLNTRFAETVMLYNM
;
A
#
# COMPACT_ATOMS: atom_id res chain seq x y z
N MET A 1 8.07 -0.31 -13.42
CA MET A 1 9.32 0.51 -13.43
C MET A 1 9.50 1.19 -12.08
N LYS A 2 10.69 1.05 -11.48
CA LYS A 2 11.04 1.71 -10.21
C LYS A 2 11.12 3.23 -10.39
N ILE A 3 10.48 3.97 -9.49
CA ILE A 3 10.43 5.43 -9.51
C ILE A 3 11.50 5.98 -8.56
N TYR A 4 12.44 6.76 -9.08
CA TYR A 4 13.54 7.37 -8.32
C TYR A 4 13.34 8.86 -8.01
N LYS A 5 12.48 9.53 -8.79
CA LYS A 5 12.14 10.94 -8.61
C LYS A 5 10.71 11.18 -9.04
N ILE A 6 10.04 12.09 -8.38
CA ILE A 6 8.67 12.50 -8.72
C ILE A 6 8.53 14.01 -8.50
N ASP A 7 8.04 14.72 -9.49
CA ASP A 7 7.78 16.15 -9.39
C ASP A 7 6.37 16.44 -8.84
N LYS A 8 6.14 17.69 -8.45
CA LYS A 8 4.88 18.12 -7.86
C LYS A 8 3.69 17.98 -8.80
N GLN A 9 3.89 18.15 -10.11
CA GLN A 9 2.82 18.02 -11.09
C GLN A 9 2.38 16.57 -11.21
N THR A 10 3.33 15.63 -11.31
CA THR A 10 3.08 14.19 -11.34
C THR A 10 2.40 13.70 -10.05
N ILE A 11 2.84 14.20 -8.86
CA ILE A 11 2.17 13.91 -7.60
C ILE A 11 0.70 14.32 -7.64
N ASN A 12 0.41 15.53 -8.11
CA ASN A 12 -0.97 16.02 -8.19
C ASN A 12 -1.81 15.17 -9.15
N LEU A 13 -1.29 14.85 -10.34
CA LEU A 13 -1.98 14.02 -11.33
C LEU A 13 -2.32 12.62 -10.79
N ILE A 14 -1.32 11.93 -10.22
CA ILE A 14 -1.53 10.60 -9.63
C ILE A 14 -2.53 10.69 -8.46
N SER A 15 -2.38 11.68 -7.58
CA SER A 15 -3.26 11.83 -6.42
C SER A 15 -4.72 12.09 -6.82
N GLU A 16 -4.94 12.89 -7.86
CA GLU A 16 -6.28 13.14 -8.41
C GLU A 16 -6.88 11.90 -9.06
N GLN A 17 -6.08 11.18 -9.86
CA GLN A 17 -6.55 9.95 -10.52
C GLN A 17 -6.89 8.88 -9.48
N MET A 18 -5.98 8.61 -8.55
CA MET A 18 -6.17 7.59 -7.52
C MET A 18 -7.33 7.94 -6.58
N SER A 19 -7.60 9.23 -6.31
CA SER A 19 -8.72 9.62 -5.46
C SER A 19 -10.09 9.25 -6.05
N LYS A 20 -10.22 9.30 -7.37
CA LYS A 20 -11.43 8.90 -8.09
C LYS A 20 -11.54 7.38 -8.20
N ASP A 21 -10.44 6.73 -8.57
CA ASP A 21 -10.42 5.29 -8.83
C ASP A 21 -10.58 4.45 -7.56
N LEU A 22 -10.01 4.89 -6.45
CA LEU A 22 -9.97 4.13 -5.20
C LEU A 22 -11.08 4.50 -4.20
N ILE A 23 -12.05 5.31 -4.58
CA ILE A 23 -13.15 5.75 -3.69
C ILE A 23 -13.96 4.57 -3.12
N LYS A 24 -14.04 3.46 -3.86
CA LYS A 24 -14.71 2.20 -3.45
C LYS A 24 -13.73 1.11 -3.03
N HIS A 25 -12.43 1.41 -2.98
CA HIS A 25 -11.45 0.41 -2.59
C HIS A 25 -11.59 0.07 -1.08
N PRO A 26 -11.60 -1.21 -0.69
CA PRO A 26 -11.86 -1.64 0.69
C PRO A 26 -10.96 -0.97 1.72
N LEU A 27 -9.66 -0.83 1.47
CA LEU A 27 -8.71 -0.15 2.35
C LEU A 27 -9.15 1.30 2.65
N PHE A 28 -9.52 2.07 1.61
CA PHE A 28 -9.94 3.46 1.80
C PHE A 28 -11.35 3.59 2.37
N MET A 29 -12.20 2.58 2.16
CA MET A 29 -13.49 2.49 2.87
C MET A 29 -13.29 2.22 4.35
N PHE A 30 -12.26 1.45 4.71
CA PHE A 30 -11.87 1.20 6.09
C PHE A 30 -11.26 2.45 6.72
N PHE A 31 -10.34 3.14 6.03
CA PHE A 31 -9.72 4.37 6.53
C PHE A 31 -10.69 5.54 6.64
N CYS A 32 -11.63 5.68 5.70
CA CYS A 32 -12.60 6.77 5.63
C CYS A 32 -13.98 6.24 5.26
N ASN A 33 -14.82 5.97 6.28
CA ASN A 33 -16.17 5.46 6.09
C ASN A 33 -17.14 6.49 5.48
N ASN A 34 -16.87 7.79 5.63
CA ASN A 34 -17.67 8.87 5.06
C ASN A 34 -17.35 9.07 3.58
N ILE A 35 -18.29 8.67 2.70
CA ILE A 35 -18.09 8.72 1.25
C ILE A 35 -17.88 10.14 0.71
N SER A 36 -18.52 11.16 1.29
CA SER A 36 -18.40 12.55 0.84
C SER A 36 -17.01 13.17 1.13
N LYS A 37 -16.28 12.60 2.08
CA LYS A 37 -14.93 13.05 2.46
C LYS A 37 -13.82 12.17 1.89
N ARG A 38 -14.16 10.96 1.41
CA ARG A 38 -13.19 9.93 1.05
C ARG A 38 -12.32 10.34 -0.12
N GLU A 39 -12.87 10.96 -1.16
CA GLU A 39 -12.08 11.41 -2.30
C GLU A 39 -10.99 12.41 -1.87
N GLY A 40 -11.36 13.41 -1.09
CA GLY A 40 -10.39 14.37 -0.54
C GLY A 40 -9.34 13.71 0.36
N PHE A 41 -9.76 12.74 1.19
CA PHE A 41 -8.84 11.96 2.01
C PHE A 41 -7.83 11.17 1.16
N ILE A 42 -8.28 10.46 0.11
CA ILE A 42 -7.41 9.68 -0.76
C ILE A 42 -6.43 10.60 -1.48
N LYS A 43 -6.89 11.76 -1.99
CA LYS A 43 -6.03 12.76 -2.63
C LYS A 43 -4.93 13.24 -1.69
N ASP A 44 -5.29 13.61 -0.46
CA ASP A 44 -4.31 14.05 0.55
C ASP A 44 -3.37 12.91 0.98
N TYR A 45 -3.87 11.66 1.05
CA TYR A 45 -3.08 10.46 1.33
C TYR A 45 -1.97 10.27 0.29
N PHE A 46 -2.30 10.24 -1.00
CA PHE A 46 -1.29 10.07 -2.06
C PHE A 46 -0.37 11.28 -2.15
N SER A 47 -0.88 12.50 -2.02
CA SER A 47 -0.05 13.72 -2.01
C SER A 47 0.98 13.72 -0.88
N TYR A 48 0.67 13.08 0.26
CA TYR A 48 1.59 12.94 1.38
C TYR A 48 2.58 11.80 1.19
N TYR A 49 2.10 10.61 0.76
CA TYR A 49 2.91 9.40 0.74
C TYR A 49 3.76 9.23 -0.52
N LEU A 50 3.34 9.69 -1.70
CA LEU A 50 4.12 9.53 -2.93
C LEU A 50 5.55 10.08 -2.82
N PRO A 51 5.80 11.33 -2.35
CA PRO A 51 7.16 11.83 -2.16
C PRO A 51 7.94 11.01 -1.15
N LYS A 52 7.26 10.51 -0.11
CA LYS A 52 7.87 9.71 0.94
C LYS A 52 8.30 8.35 0.42
N TRP A 53 7.42 7.64 -0.29
CA TRP A 53 7.74 6.35 -0.89
C TRP A 53 8.92 6.44 -1.88
N VAL A 54 8.98 7.50 -2.66
CA VAL A 54 10.12 7.71 -3.60
C VAL A 54 11.42 7.98 -2.86
N LYS A 55 11.39 8.66 -1.72
CA LYS A 55 12.58 9.09 -0.97
C LYS A 55 13.08 8.03 0.02
N GLU A 56 12.18 7.40 0.74
CA GLU A 56 12.46 6.60 1.94
C GLU A 56 12.19 5.10 1.74
N ASP A 57 11.29 4.77 0.80
CA ASP A 57 10.83 3.44 0.50
C ASP A 57 11.16 3.07 -0.96
N VAL A 58 10.49 2.04 -1.48
CA VAL A 58 10.60 1.66 -2.90
C VAL A 58 9.22 1.77 -3.55
N LEU A 59 9.15 2.51 -4.64
CA LEU A 59 7.92 2.68 -5.43
C LEU A 59 8.15 2.16 -6.85
N PHE A 60 7.28 1.24 -7.28
CA PHE A 60 7.14 0.82 -8.67
C PHE A 60 5.85 1.35 -9.25
N SER A 61 5.86 1.66 -10.54
CA SER A 61 4.68 2.08 -11.27
C SER A 61 4.70 1.53 -12.68
N ASN A 62 3.53 1.28 -13.26
CA ASN A 62 3.42 1.14 -14.70
C ASN A 62 3.64 2.52 -15.39
N GLU A 63 3.83 2.51 -16.71
CA GLU A 63 4.10 3.74 -17.49
C GLU A 63 3.00 4.80 -17.36
N LYS A 64 1.76 4.36 -17.17
CA LYS A 64 0.58 5.25 -17.06
C LYS A 64 0.38 5.83 -15.66
N GLY A 65 1.12 5.39 -14.65
CA GLY A 65 0.89 5.78 -13.24
C GLY A 65 -0.43 5.25 -12.65
N SER A 66 -1.09 4.32 -13.32
CA SER A 66 -2.38 3.75 -12.90
C SER A 66 -2.26 2.51 -12.02
N ALA A 67 -1.07 1.95 -11.91
CA ALA A 67 -0.72 0.86 -11.00
C ALA A 67 0.51 1.28 -10.20
N LEU A 68 0.41 1.28 -8.88
CA LEU A 68 1.48 1.59 -7.95
C LEU A 68 1.71 0.41 -7.02
N VAL A 69 2.96 0.00 -6.88
CA VAL A 69 3.39 -1.02 -5.90
C VAL A 69 4.42 -0.38 -4.99
N THR A 70 4.13 -0.33 -3.70
CA THR A 70 5.05 0.22 -2.69
C THR A 70 5.65 -0.91 -1.87
N LEU A 71 6.93 -0.78 -1.53
CA LEU A 71 7.61 -1.62 -0.54
C LEU A 71 8.06 -0.72 0.59
N THR A 72 7.53 -0.94 1.78
CA THR A 72 7.78 -0.10 2.95
C THR A 72 8.32 -0.97 4.10
N ASP A 73 9.39 -0.53 4.73
CA ASP A 73 9.89 -1.18 5.95
C ASP A 73 8.87 -0.98 7.09
N PRO A 74 8.31 -2.05 7.67
CA PRO A 74 7.34 -1.93 8.75
C PRO A 74 7.90 -1.18 9.98
N LYS A 75 9.21 -1.23 10.22
CA LYS A 75 9.89 -0.52 11.32
C LYS A 75 9.97 1.00 11.08
N ASN A 76 9.90 1.43 9.81
CA ASN A 76 9.98 2.83 9.40
C ASN A 76 8.61 3.50 9.23
N PHE A 77 7.54 2.87 9.66
CA PHE A 77 6.23 3.53 9.69
C PHE A 77 6.28 4.73 10.65
N GLU A 78 6.61 5.91 10.10
CA GLU A 78 6.56 7.15 10.91
C GLU A 78 5.12 7.46 11.32
N TYR A 79 4.85 7.27 12.59
CA TYR A 79 3.56 7.59 13.22
C TYR A 79 3.35 9.10 13.41
N LYS A 80 4.38 9.91 13.15
CA LYS A 80 4.32 11.37 13.34
C LYS A 80 4.24 12.06 11.98
N TYR A 81 3.02 12.38 11.57
CA TYR A 81 2.83 13.27 10.44
C TYR A 81 3.46 14.63 10.73
N LYS A 82 4.43 15.05 9.92
CA LYS A 82 5.10 16.37 10.04
C LYS A 82 4.73 17.27 8.85
N GLY A 83 4.59 18.57 9.11
CA GLY A 83 4.38 19.57 8.07
C GLY A 83 2.92 19.78 7.64
N ILE A 84 2.73 20.58 6.59
CA ILE A 84 1.41 21.01 6.09
C ILE A 84 0.55 19.83 5.62
N ASN A 85 1.17 18.86 4.98
CA ASN A 85 0.44 17.66 4.50
C ASN A 85 -0.03 16.77 5.67
N ALA A 86 0.73 16.76 6.78
CA ALA A 86 0.31 16.10 8.01
C ALA A 86 -0.96 16.74 8.62
N TYR A 87 -1.06 18.06 8.56
CA TYR A 87 -2.24 18.77 9.01
C TYR A 87 -3.47 18.43 8.17
N LYS A 88 -3.31 18.30 6.85
CA LYS A 88 -4.39 17.88 5.94
C LYS A 88 -4.89 16.47 6.30
N MET A 89 -3.98 15.51 6.52
CA MET A 89 -4.34 14.16 6.95
C MET A 89 -5.09 14.14 8.29
N LYS A 90 -4.66 14.93 9.27
CA LYS A 90 -5.33 15.08 10.58
C LYS A 90 -6.72 15.68 10.45
N LYS A 91 -6.93 16.63 9.53
CA LYS A 91 -8.22 17.29 9.29
C LYS A 91 -9.34 16.30 8.93
N HIS A 92 -9.01 15.19 8.30
CA HIS A 92 -9.99 14.18 7.92
C HIS A 92 -10.44 13.26 9.06
N SER A 93 -9.93 13.41 10.27
CA SER A 93 -10.27 12.61 11.47
C SER A 93 -9.99 11.09 11.38
N TYR A 94 -9.36 10.64 10.30
CA TYR A 94 -9.14 9.21 10.00
C TYR A 94 -7.69 8.76 10.24
N SER A 95 -6.85 9.66 10.71
CA SER A 95 -5.45 9.35 11.04
C SER A 95 -5.31 8.21 12.05
N SER A 96 -6.26 8.08 12.99
CA SER A 96 -6.27 6.99 13.97
C SER A 96 -6.45 5.63 13.33
N THR A 97 -7.35 5.49 12.34
CA THR A 97 -7.58 4.19 11.67
C THR A 97 -6.39 3.77 10.82
N VAL A 98 -5.75 4.71 10.12
CA VAL A 98 -4.50 4.44 9.38
C VAL A 98 -3.38 4.04 10.34
N PHE A 99 -3.30 4.69 11.48
CA PHE A 99 -2.34 4.40 12.53
C PHE A 99 -2.51 2.99 13.10
N VAL A 100 -3.73 2.65 13.53
CA VAL A 100 -4.05 1.31 14.07
C VAL A 100 -3.77 0.21 13.04
N HIS A 101 -4.11 0.43 11.77
CA HIS A 101 -3.80 -0.54 10.72
C HIS A 101 -2.28 -0.78 10.59
N ARG A 102 -1.47 0.28 10.66
CA ARG A 102 -0.01 0.16 10.57
C ARG A 102 0.60 -0.53 11.77
N GLU A 103 0.13 -0.24 13.00
CA GLU A 103 0.55 -0.95 14.19
C GLU A 103 0.20 -2.45 14.12
N ASN A 104 -0.99 -2.78 13.59
CA ASN A 104 -1.37 -4.17 13.36
C ASN A 104 -0.45 -4.85 12.35
N LEU A 105 -0.09 -4.18 11.27
CA LEU A 105 0.85 -4.71 10.26
C LEU A 105 2.25 -4.95 10.84
N GLU A 106 2.76 -4.02 11.63
CA GLU A 106 4.04 -4.19 12.32
C GLU A 106 4.01 -5.44 13.20
N THR A 107 2.97 -5.58 14.04
CA THR A 107 2.77 -6.76 14.92
C THR A 107 2.61 -8.04 14.09
N ILE A 108 1.85 -8.04 13.00
CA ILE A 108 1.69 -9.19 12.11
C ILE A 108 3.02 -9.60 11.51
N CYS A 109 3.80 -8.64 11.03
CA CYS A 109 5.12 -8.91 10.47
C CYS A 109 6.08 -9.48 11.51
N GLU A 110 6.10 -8.96 12.73
CA GLU A 110 6.91 -9.48 13.83
C GLU A 110 6.56 -10.95 14.18
N ILE A 111 5.28 -11.31 14.14
CA ILE A 111 4.81 -12.67 14.44
C ILE A 111 5.09 -13.64 13.29
N LEU A 112 4.90 -13.19 12.04
CA LEU A 112 4.93 -14.08 10.86
C LEU A 112 6.31 -14.22 10.24
N LEU A 113 7.23 -13.29 10.52
CA LEU A 113 8.50 -13.23 9.82
C LEU A 113 9.65 -13.73 10.67
N PRO A 114 10.53 -14.59 10.15
CA PRO A 114 11.68 -15.08 10.88
C PRO A 114 12.65 -13.94 11.20
N ASP A 115 13.23 -13.97 12.41
CA ASP A 115 14.13 -12.94 12.98
C ASP A 115 15.39 -12.65 12.13
N SER A 116 15.73 -13.53 11.20
CA SER A 116 17.00 -13.50 10.47
C SER A 116 16.98 -12.70 9.16
N ARG A 117 15.80 -12.30 8.66
CA ARG A 117 15.66 -11.58 7.39
C ARG A 117 14.88 -10.28 7.54
N ASN A 118 15.30 -9.27 6.78
CA ASN A 118 14.51 -8.05 6.65
C ASN A 118 13.22 -8.34 5.87
N SER A 119 12.17 -7.66 6.25
CA SER A 119 10.88 -7.74 5.59
C SER A 119 10.45 -6.37 5.06
N LEU A 120 9.71 -6.39 3.96
CA LEU A 120 9.06 -5.20 3.41
C LEU A 120 7.58 -5.47 3.22
N VAL A 121 6.75 -4.56 3.66
CA VAL A 121 5.31 -4.58 3.39
C VAL A 121 5.07 -4.09 1.98
N MET A 122 4.50 -4.97 1.14
CA MET A 122 4.07 -4.63 -0.20
C MET A 122 2.61 -4.21 -0.19
N THR A 123 2.31 -3.04 -0.76
CA THR A 123 0.93 -2.58 -0.97
C THR A 123 0.72 -2.25 -2.45
N ILE A 124 -0.41 -2.69 -3.00
CA ILE A 124 -0.77 -2.47 -4.41
C ILE A 124 -1.95 -1.51 -4.47
N TYR A 125 -1.77 -0.40 -5.19
CA TYR A 125 -2.82 0.55 -5.52
C TYR A 125 -3.08 0.52 -7.02
N THR A 126 -4.33 0.31 -7.42
CA THR A 126 -4.70 0.18 -8.84
C THR A 126 -5.82 1.12 -9.20
N GLY A 127 -5.57 1.99 -10.17
CA GLY A 127 -6.59 2.78 -10.81
C GLY A 127 -7.47 1.94 -11.77
N SER A 128 -8.54 2.54 -12.23
CA SER A 128 -9.51 1.90 -13.14
C SER A 128 -8.93 1.53 -14.50
N LEU A 129 -7.86 2.21 -14.92
CA LEU A 129 -7.19 1.99 -16.21
C LEU A 129 -6.11 0.90 -16.16
N ALA A 130 -5.75 0.38 -14.97
CA ALA A 130 -4.75 -0.64 -14.84
C ALA A 130 -5.32 -2.02 -15.15
N THR A 131 -4.70 -2.72 -16.09
CA THR A 131 -4.96 -4.14 -16.34
C THR A 131 -4.30 -5.01 -15.26
N VAL A 132 -4.80 -6.23 -15.09
CA VAL A 132 -4.19 -7.19 -14.17
C VAL A 132 -2.73 -7.45 -14.55
N GLN A 133 -2.43 -7.58 -15.85
CA GLN A 133 -1.07 -7.81 -16.33
C GLN A 133 -0.12 -6.67 -15.98
N GLU A 134 -0.50 -5.41 -16.22
CA GLU A 134 0.32 -4.25 -15.86
C GLU A 134 0.64 -4.20 -14.35
N VAL A 135 -0.30 -4.64 -13.52
CA VAL A 135 -0.07 -4.76 -12.07
C VAL A 135 0.91 -5.89 -11.75
N LEU A 136 0.72 -7.07 -12.36
CA LEU A 136 1.62 -8.22 -12.16
C LEU A 136 3.05 -7.92 -12.65
N ASP A 137 3.20 -7.17 -13.73
CA ASP A 137 4.52 -6.73 -14.20
C ASP A 137 5.22 -5.85 -13.16
N SER A 138 4.49 -4.91 -12.54
CA SER A 138 5.03 -4.09 -11.44
C SER A 138 5.32 -4.91 -10.17
N VAL A 139 4.50 -5.92 -9.88
CA VAL A 139 4.75 -6.86 -8.76
C VAL A 139 5.98 -7.71 -9.03
N LYS A 140 6.18 -8.18 -10.28
CA LYS A 140 7.38 -8.93 -10.65
C LYS A 140 8.66 -8.14 -10.39
N GLU A 141 8.67 -6.85 -10.72
CA GLU A 141 9.81 -5.99 -10.39
C GLU A 141 10.04 -5.89 -8.86
N ALA A 142 8.97 -5.87 -8.07
CA ALA A 142 9.06 -5.89 -6.61
C ALA A 142 9.60 -7.24 -6.10
N MET A 143 9.19 -8.36 -6.70
CA MET A 143 9.71 -9.70 -6.38
C MET A 143 11.20 -9.83 -6.73
N ASP A 144 11.61 -9.35 -7.91
CA ASP A 144 13.02 -9.32 -8.32
C ASP A 144 13.86 -8.47 -7.35
N TYR A 145 13.32 -7.32 -6.92
CA TYR A 145 13.97 -6.50 -5.90
C TYR A 145 14.14 -7.26 -4.57
N ALA A 146 13.10 -7.99 -4.15
CA ALA A 146 13.13 -8.77 -2.91
C ALA A 146 14.18 -9.88 -2.96
N LEU A 147 14.26 -10.61 -4.07
CA LEU A 147 15.26 -11.64 -4.28
C LEU A 147 16.68 -11.07 -4.26
N GLN A 148 16.92 -9.97 -4.98
CA GLN A 148 18.24 -9.32 -5.04
C GLN A 148 18.72 -8.80 -3.68
N ASN A 149 17.80 -8.37 -2.81
CA ASN A 149 18.10 -7.82 -1.49
C ASN A 149 17.93 -8.82 -0.35
N ASN A 150 17.56 -10.06 -0.64
CA ASN A 150 17.29 -11.12 0.35
C ASN A 150 16.26 -10.68 1.41
N VAL A 151 15.15 -10.07 0.97
CA VAL A 151 14.06 -9.63 1.85
C VAL A 151 12.79 -10.46 1.60
N ILE A 152 11.95 -10.58 2.63
CA ILE A 152 10.62 -11.18 2.54
C ILE A 152 9.63 -10.08 2.15
N LEU A 153 8.73 -10.35 1.19
CA LEU A 153 7.60 -9.48 0.94
C LEU A 153 6.37 -9.95 1.71
N ALA A 154 5.77 -9.04 2.46
CA ALA A 154 4.48 -9.20 3.10
C ALA A 154 3.44 -8.36 2.34
N TYR A 155 2.67 -8.99 1.45
CA TYR A 155 1.58 -8.30 0.74
C TYR A 155 0.38 -8.15 1.67
N ASP A 156 0.10 -6.92 2.05
CA ASP A 156 -1.08 -6.54 2.81
C ASP A 156 -2.21 -6.07 1.93
N THR A 157 -3.41 -6.63 2.12
CA THR A 157 -4.57 -6.25 1.32
C THR A 157 -5.91 -6.45 2.03
N PHE A 158 -6.84 -5.57 1.71
CA PHE A 158 -8.28 -5.70 2.00
C PHE A 158 -9.09 -6.13 0.76
N SER A 159 -8.41 -6.38 -0.36
CA SER A 159 -9.02 -6.76 -1.64
C SER A 159 -8.66 -8.17 -2.03
N ARG A 160 -9.65 -8.96 -2.45
CA ARG A 160 -9.43 -10.31 -2.96
C ARG A 160 -8.94 -10.35 -4.42
N ARG A 161 -8.88 -9.19 -5.10
CA ARG A 161 -8.63 -9.10 -6.55
C ARG A 161 -7.33 -9.77 -6.99
N PHE A 162 -6.27 -9.66 -6.18
CA PHE A 162 -4.94 -10.14 -6.54
C PHE A 162 -4.49 -11.38 -5.78
N LEU A 163 -5.33 -11.98 -4.90
CA LEU A 163 -4.91 -13.15 -4.12
C LEU A 163 -4.52 -14.33 -5.03
N ALA A 164 -5.45 -14.83 -5.87
CA ALA A 164 -5.17 -15.94 -6.76
C ALA A 164 -4.06 -15.64 -7.80
N PRO A 165 -4.01 -14.46 -8.46
CA PRO A 165 -2.87 -14.08 -9.29
C PRO A 165 -1.52 -14.12 -8.57
N LEU A 166 -1.44 -13.68 -7.31
CA LEU A 166 -0.21 -13.69 -6.53
C LEU A 166 0.15 -15.09 -6.01
N GLU A 167 -0.84 -15.91 -5.65
CA GLU A 167 -0.62 -17.31 -5.33
C GLU A 167 0.07 -18.04 -6.49
N SER A 168 -0.35 -17.77 -7.74
CA SER A 168 0.29 -18.33 -8.92
C SER A 168 1.73 -17.84 -9.15
N GLN A 169 2.14 -16.74 -8.51
CA GLN A 169 3.50 -16.21 -8.52
C GLN A 169 4.34 -16.68 -7.32
N GLY A 170 3.82 -17.57 -6.48
CA GLY A 170 4.54 -18.11 -5.33
C GLY A 170 4.31 -17.39 -4.00
N PHE A 171 3.35 -16.49 -3.91
CA PHE A 171 2.91 -15.96 -2.62
C PHE A 171 2.06 -16.99 -1.88
N THR A 172 2.21 -17.07 -0.57
CA THR A 172 1.41 -17.92 0.31
C THR A 172 0.64 -17.09 1.32
N THR A 173 -0.64 -17.40 1.51
CA THR A 173 -1.46 -16.75 2.54
C THR A 173 -0.99 -17.16 3.92
N ALA A 174 -0.51 -16.22 4.72
CA ALA A 174 -0.02 -16.42 6.08
C ALA A 174 -0.99 -15.91 7.15
N TYR A 175 -1.83 -14.93 6.82
CA TYR A 175 -2.76 -14.32 7.74
C TYR A 175 -4.04 -13.91 7.03
N ASN A 176 -5.19 -14.17 7.68
CA ASN A 176 -6.49 -13.70 7.22
C ASN A 176 -7.38 -13.44 8.44
N LYS A 177 -7.87 -12.23 8.59
CA LYS A 177 -8.73 -11.82 9.68
C LYS A 177 -9.89 -10.96 9.19
N GLN A 178 -11.10 -11.40 9.48
CA GLN A 178 -12.26 -10.54 9.34
C GLN A 178 -12.41 -9.65 10.59
N PHE A 179 -12.55 -8.35 10.38
CA PHE A 179 -12.79 -7.42 11.47
C PHE A 179 -14.22 -7.58 11.98
N LEU A 180 -14.36 -7.77 13.31
CA LEU A 180 -15.65 -7.94 13.96
C LEU A 180 -16.61 -6.80 13.61
N ASN A 181 -17.84 -7.15 13.27
CA ASN A 181 -18.93 -6.23 12.90
C ASN A 181 -18.66 -5.42 11.63
N THR A 182 -17.72 -5.85 10.78
CA THR A 182 -17.46 -5.20 9.49
C THR A 182 -17.48 -6.23 8.36
N ARG A 183 -17.59 -5.73 7.10
CA ARG A 183 -17.45 -6.54 5.89
C ARG A 183 -15.98 -6.62 5.41
N PHE A 184 -15.06 -6.04 6.17
CA PHE A 184 -13.66 -5.97 5.77
C PHE A 184 -12.90 -7.16 6.34
N ALA A 185 -12.09 -7.77 5.49
CA ALA A 185 -11.11 -8.76 5.86
C ALA A 185 -9.73 -8.29 5.40
N GLU A 186 -8.75 -8.41 6.27
CA GLU A 186 -7.34 -8.18 5.96
C GLU A 186 -6.68 -9.52 5.68
N THR A 187 -5.92 -9.57 4.60
CA THR A 187 -5.13 -10.76 4.22
C THR A 187 -3.69 -10.33 4.06
N VAL A 188 -2.77 -11.10 4.67
CA VAL A 188 -1.33 -10.94 4.43
C VAL A 188 -0.81 -12.21 3.77
N MET A 189 -0.15 -12.01 2.63
CA MET A 189 0.54 -13.07 1.89
C MET A 189 2.04 -12.84 1.93
N LEU A 190 2.82 -13.91 2.02
CA LEU A 190 4.28 -13.85 2.08
C LEU A 190 4.91 -14.42 0.81
N TYR A 191 6.02 -13.82 0.39
CA TYR A 191 6.85 -14.26 -0.71
C TYR A 191 8.32 -14.28 -0.29
N ASN A 192 9.07 -15.24 -0.81
CA ASN A 192 10.50 -15.44 -0.53
C ASN A 192 10.77 -15.82 0.95
N MET A 193 9.91 -16.67 1.52
CA MET A 193 10.14 -17.24 2.86
C MET A 193 11.30 -18.24 2.91
#